data_b785fb697a0e9e5a3e6493038d75110b
#
_entry.id   b785fb697a0e9e5a3e6493038d75110b
#
_cell.length_a   1.000
_cell.length_b   1.000
_cell.length_c   1.000
_cell.angle_alpha   90.00
_cell.angle_beta   90.00
_cell.angle_gamma   90.00
#
_symmetry.space_group_name_H-M   'P 1'
#
loop_
_entity.id
_entity.type
_entity.pdbx_description
1 polymer ?
#
loop_
_entity_poly.entity_id
_entity_poly.type
_entity_poly.pdbx_seq_one_letter_code
_entity_poly.pdbx_strand_id
1 'polypeptide(L)'
;WNENDADYTAYKAAVAAAQAKKAETDYDKTYTAESRAALDAALAEKVSGKKYSEQSVVDAATKAINDAVAALKVMTYNAIFTVDGVQYEVVPTKVGEQIVAPKDPAKEGYVFKGWDKEVGKMGVEDITFTAQFEKASGIAYTVEVYTMDVNGNYGAAETKTLYGTTDAEVTEMLTEVFGATA
;
A
#
# COMPACT_ATOMS: atom_id res chain seq x y z
N TRP A 1 -30.12 -25.35 52.68
CA TRP A 1 -29.21 -24.27 52.27
C TRP A 1 -29.52 -23.93 50.82
N ASN A 2 -30.02 -22.73 50.59
CA ASN A 2 -30.22 -22.25 49.23
C ASN A 2 -28.90 -21.61 48.80
N GLU A 3 -28.15 -22.29 47.95
CA GLU A 3 -26.89 -21.76 47.41
C GLU A 3 -27.20 -20.60 46.47
N ASN A 4 -26.46 -19.49 46.63
CA ASN A 4 -26.60 -18.32 45.75
C ASN A 4 -26.14 -18.63 44.32
N ASP A 5 -26.72 -17.96 43.35
CA ASP A 5 -26.29 -18.06 41.97
C ASP A 5 -24.87 -17.51 41.78
N ALA A 6 -24.14 -18.01 40.78
CA ALA A 6 -22.85 -17.47 40.37
C ALA A 6 -22.99 -16.02 39.90
N ASP A 7 -21.91 -15.24 39.99
CA ASP A 7 -21.84 -13.90 39.42
C ASP A 7 -21.51 -13.96 37.93
N TYR A 8 -22.42 -13.52 37.08
CA TYR A 8 -22.30 -13.47 35.64
C TYR A 8 -21.90 -12.08 35.10
N THR A 9 -21.61 -11.10 35.94
CA THR A 9 -21.36 -9.72 35.52
C THR A 9 -20.22 -9.65 34.52
N ALA A 10 -19.05 -10.24 34.82
CA ALA A 10 -17.88 -10.28 33.95
C ALA A 10 -18.16 -11.09 32.67
N TYR A 11 -18.86 -12.22 32.76
CA TYR A 11 -19.24 -13.03 31.61
C TYR A 11 -20.11 -12.25 30.62
N LYS A 12 -21.15 -11.58 31.09
CA LYS A 12 -22.04 -10.77 30.27
C LYS A 12 -21.27 -9.62 29.58
N ALA A 13 -20.35 -8.98 30.31
CA ALA A 13 -19.50 -7.93 29.76
C ALA A 13 -18.58 -8.48 28.66
N ALA A 14 -17.96 -9.64 28.84
CA ALA A 14 -17.10 -10.29 27.84
C ALA A 14 -17.91 -10.67 26.58
N VAL A 15 -19.10 -11.26 26.75
CA VAL A 15 -19.99 -11.56 25.60
C VAL A 15 -20.37 -10.29 24.84
N ALA A 16 -20.75 -9.22 25.53
CA ALA A 16 -21.13 -7.95 24.92
C ALA A 16 -19.95 -7.33 24.15
N ALA A 17 -18.74 -7.33 24.72
CA ALA A 17 -17.53 -6.84 24.08
C ALA A 17 -17.18 -7.66 22.82
N ALA A 18 -17.28 -8.98 22.89
CA ALA A 18 -17.06 -9.86 21.75
C ALA A 18 -18.08 -9.63 20.63
N GLN A 19 -19.35 -9.44 20.98
CA GLN A 19 -20.39 -9.11 20.00
C GLN A 19 -20.20 -7.74 19.36
N ALA A 20 -19.80 -6.74 20.13
CA ALA A 20 -19.45 -5.42 19.60
C ALA A 20 -18.26 -5.50 18.64
N LYS A 21 -17.25 -6.31 18.95
CA LYS A 21 -16.12 -6.58 18.07
C LYS A 21 -16.54 -7.22 16.75
N LYS A 22 -17.43 -8.18 16.78
CA LYS A 22 -17.98 -8.82 15.57
C LYS A 22 -18.86 -7.89 14.73
N ALA A 23 -19.42 -6.84 15.33
CA ALA A 23 -20.24 -5.85 14.65
C ALA A 23 -19.43 -4.70 14.02
N GLU A 24 -18.12 -4.69 14.18
CA GLU A 24 -17.25 -3.71 13.49
C GLU A 24 -17.36 -3.82 11.96
N THR A 25 -17.32 -2.68 11.29
CA THR A 25 -17.32 -2.66 9.82
C THR A 25 -16.12 -3.46 9.27
N ASP A 26 -16.38 -4.28 8.27
CA ASP A 26 -15.37 -5.13 7.63
C ASP A 26 -14.68 -6.13 8.57
N TYR A 27 -15.32 -6.53 9.67
CA TYR A 27 -14.78 -7.52 10.61
C TYR A 27 -14.27 -8.80 9.93
N ASP A 28 -15.00 -9.29 8.95
CA ASP A 28 -14.68 -10.48 8.17
C ASP A 28 -13.49 -10.31 7.23
N LYS A 29 -13.20 -9.08 6.80
CA LYS A 29 -12.04 -8.71 5.99
C LYS A 29 -10.85 -8.21 6.82
N THR A 30 -11.11 -7.81 8.07
CA THR A 30 -10.08 -7.31 8.97
C THR A 30 -9.36 -8.44 9.70
N TYR A 31 -10.08 -9.50 10.09
CA TYR A 31 -9.54 -10.60 10.89
C TYR A 31 -9.56 -11.93 10.13
N THR A 32 -8.52 -12.76 10.35
CA THR A 32 -8.41 -14.07 9.70
C THR A 32 -9.57 -15.00 10.07
N ALA A 33 -10.01 -15.83 9.12
CA ALA A 33 -11.11 -16.76 9.32
C ALA A 33 -10.88 -17.70 10.51
N GLU A 34 -9.64 -18.15 10.71
CA GLU A 34 -9.26 -19.02 11.83
C GLU A 34 -9.48 -18.33 13.19
N SER A 35 -8.99 -17.09 13.35
CA SER A 35 -9.14 -16.35 14.61
C SER A 35 -10.59 -15.96 14.89
N ARG A 36 -11.37 -15.67 13.85
CA ARG A 36 -12.83 -15.43 13.96
C ARG A 36 -13.58 -16.69 14.40
N ALA A 37 -13.24 -17.86 13.82
CA ALA A 37 -13.84 -19.12 14.19
C ALA A 37 -13.53 -19.50 15.65
N ALA A 38 -12.34 -19.20 16.16
CA ALA A 38 -11.99 -19.40 17.57
C ALA A 38 -12.87 -18.54 18.51
N LEU A 39 -13.13 -17.28 18.14
CA LEU A 39 -14.04 -16.41 18.88
C LEU A 39 -15.48 -16.92 18.83
N ASP A 40 -15.94 -17.40 17.68
CA ASP A 40 -17.28 -17.98 17.54
C ASP A 40 -17.43 -19.23 18.39
N ALA A 41 -16.43 -20.09 18.47
CA ALA A 41 -16.41 -21.26 19.32
C ALA A 41 -16.49 -20.88 20.82
N ALA A 42 -15.71 -19.88 21.25
CA ALA A 42 -15.77 -19.40 22.64
C ALA A 42 -17.16 -18.82 23.01
N LEU A 43 -17.84 -18.15 22.09
CA LEU A 43 -19.16 -17.60 22.25
C LEU A 43 -20.26 -18.66 22.19
N ALA A 44 -20.03 -19.80 21.54
CA ALA A 44 -20.96 -20.90 21.46
C ALA A 44 -21.09 -21.66 22.82
N GLU A 45 -20.05 -21.63 23.63
CA GLU A 45 -20.00 -22.18 24.99
C GLU A 45 -20.88 -21.34 25.95
N LYS A 46 -22.21 -21.49 25.84
CA LYS A 46 -23.15 -20.75 26.71
C LYS A 46 -23.14 -21.30 28.13
N VAL A 47 -22.81 -20.44 29.07
CA VAL A 47 -22.83 -20.77 30.51
C VAL A 47 -24.03 -20.10 31.19
N SER A 48 -24.89 -20.90 31.86
CA SER A 48 -26.07 -20.42 32.60
C SER A 48 -26.43 -21.39 33.74
N GLY A 49 -27.20 -20.91 34.69
CA GLY A 49 -27.75 -21.73 35.79
C GLY A 49 -26.74 -22.25 36.78
N LYS A 50 -25.52 -21.70 36.80
CA LYS A 50 -24.45 -22.08 37.74
C LYS A 50 -24.68 -21.47 39.09
N LYS A 51 -24.24 -22.21 40.15
CA LYS A 51 -24.26 -21.77 41.53
C LYS A 51 -22.90 -21.19 41.92
N TYR A 52 -22.84 -20.49 43.03
CA TYR A 52 -21.59 -19.86 43.51
C TYR A 52 -20.43 -20.83 43.65
N SER A 53 -20.70 -22.09 44.08
CA SER A 53 -19.68 -23.15 44.12
C SER A 53 -19.09 -23.51 42.74
N GLU A 54 -19.80 -23.16 41.66
CA GLU A 54 -19.41 -23.37 40.27
C GLU A 54 -18.90 -22.06 39.60
N GLN A 55 -18.60 -21.00 40.38
CA GLN A 55 -18.13 -19.71 39.84
C GLN A 55 -16.96 -19.88 38.93
N SER A 56 -16.04 -20.81 39.20
CA SER A 56 -14.87 -21.10 38.33
C SER A 56 -15.26 -21.47 36.91
N VAL A 57 -16.42 -22.07 36.66
CA VAL A 57 -16.89 -22.40 35.29
C VAL A 57 -17.25 -21.11 34.54
N VAL A 58 -17.94 -20.16 35.23
CA VAL A 58 -18.28 -18.85 34.65
C VAL A 58 -17.03 -18.04 34.38
N ASP A 59 -16.05 -18.07 35.29
CA ASP A 59 -14.77 -17.36 35.14
C ASP A 59 -13.94 -17.94 34.00
N ALA A 60 -13.90 -19.26 33.83
CA ALA A 60 -13.21 -19.93 32.73
C ALA A 60 -13.80 -19.57 31.36
N ALA A 61 -15.15 -19.54 31.25
CA ALA A 61 -15.82 -19.13 30.03
C ALA A 61 -15.58 -17.65 29.73
N THR A 62 -15.61 -16.79 30.76
CA THR A 62 -15.25 -15.37 30.63
C THR A 62 -13.83 -15.20 30.07
N LYS A 63 -12.88 -15.93 30.65
CA LYS A 63 -11.48 -15.91 30.20
C LYS A 63 -11.34 -16.39 28.76
N ALA A 64 -12.00 -17.48 28.38
CA ALA A 64 -11.94 -18.02 27.03
C ALA A 64 -12.44 -17.00 25.97
N ILE A 65 -13.51 -16.27 26.24
CA ILE A 65 -14.04 -15.22 25.37
C ILE A 65 -13.02 -14.07 25.27
N ASN A 66 -12.49 -13.58 26.38
CA ASN A 66 -11.54 -12.49 26.40
C ASN A 66 -10.24 -12.88 25.68
N ASP A 67 -9.73 -14.09 25.89
CA ASP A 67 -8.54 -14.62 25.23
C ASP A 67 -8.78 -14.72 23.71
N ALA A 68 -9.95 -15.19 23.29
CA ALA A 68 -10.29 -15.28 21.86
C ALA A 68 -10.41 -13.91 21.19
N VAL A 69 -10.95 -12.89 21.88
CA VAL A 69 -10.96 -11.50 21.39
C VAL A 69 -9.53 -10.97 21.25
N ALA A 70 -8.69 -11.19 22.26
CA ALA A 70 -7.29 -10.75 22.25
C ALA A 70 -6.44 -11.49 21.19
N ALA A 71 -6.82 -12.71 20.83
CA ALA A 71 -6.15 -13.55 19.84
C ALA A 71 -6.60 -13.29 18.40
N LEU A 72 -7.50 -12.33 18.14
CA LEU A 72 -7.89 -11.97 16.78
C LEU A 72 -6.67 -11.51 15.97
N LYS A 73 -6.44 -12.17 14.83
CA LYS A 73 -5.30 -11.90 13.94
C LYS A 73 -5.75 -11.04 12.78
N VAL A 74 -5.13 -9.88 12.64
CA VAL A 74 -5.38 -8.95 11.54
C VAL A 74 -4.87 -9.54 10.23
N MET A 75 -5.65 -9.41 9.17
CA MET A 75 -5.29 -9.83 7.81
C MET A 75 -4.22 -8.91 7.21
N THR A 76 -3.48 -9.47 6.27
CA THR A 76 -2.49 -8.77 5.45
C THR A 76 -3.00 -8.68 4.02
N TYR A 77 -2.92 -7.50 3.43
CA TYR A 77 -3.21 -7.23 2.04
C TYR A 77 -1.99 -6.67 1.34
N ASN A 78 -2.00 -6.64 0.01
CA ASN A 78 -0.88 -6.21 -0.79
C ASN A 78 -1.06 -4.76 -1.24
N ALA A 79 -0.05 -3.92 -0.96
CA ALA A 79 0.17 -2.67 -1.67
C ALA A 79 1.02 -2.98 -2.89
N ILE A 80 0.45 -2.85 -4.09
CA ILE A 80 1.07 -3.20 -5.37
C ILE A 80 1.51 -1.90 -6.03
N PHE A 81 2.81 -1.73 -6.23
CA PHE A 81 3.40 -0.56 -6.89
C PHE A 81 3.74 -0.90 -8.33
N THR A 82 3.32 -0.06 -9.28
CA THR A 82 3.50 -0.29 -10.72
C THR A 82 4.19 0.88 -11.41
N VAL A 83 4.99 0.57 -12.43
CA VAL A 83 5.64 1.54 -13.32
C VAL A 83 5.26 1.17 -14.75
N ASP A 84 4.67 2.10 -15.50
CA ASP A 84 4.20 1.88 -16.88
C ASP A 84 3.32 0.62 -17.03
N GLY A 85 2.49 0.33 -16.01
CA GLY A 85 1.62 -0.84 -15.98
C GLY A 85 2.30 -2.17 -15.59
N VAL A 86 3.60 -2.17 -15.34
CA VAL A 86 4.36 -3.34 -14.90
C VAL A 86 4.55 -3.31 -13.39
N GLN A 87 4.38 -4.44 -12.73
CA GLN A 87 4.62 -4.55 -11.29
C GLN A 87 6.09 -4.20 -10.96
N TYR A 88 6.27 -3.20 -10.11
CA TYR A 88 7.55 -2.75 -9.61
C TYR A 88 7.89 -3.40 -8.27
N GLU A 89 6.98 -3.30 -7.31
CA GLU A 89 7.12 -3.91 -5.98
C GLU A 89 5.76 -4.27 -5.38
N VAL A 90 5.72 -5.28 -4.51
CA VAL A 90 4.56 -5.63 -3.69
C VAL A 90 4.96 -5.58 -2.23
N VAL A 91 4.23 -4.79 -1.44
CA VAL A 91 4.48 -4.60 -0.02
C VAL A 91 3.30 -5.15 0.78
N PRO A 92 3.42 -6.38 1.34
CA PRO A 92 2.40 -6.94 2.22
C PRO A 92 2.30 -6.11 3.49
N THR A 93 1.11 -5.62 3.81
CA THR A 93 0.86 -4.72 4.94
C THR A 93 -0.40 -5.16 5.67
N LYS A 94 -0.40 -5.16 7.00
CA LYS A 94 -1.60 -5.50 7.79
C LYS A 94 -2.62 -4.37 7.74
N VAL A 95 -3.90 -4.75 7.80
CA VAL A 95 -5.00 -3.78 7.90
C VAL A 95 -4.74 -2.77 9.00
N GLY A 96 -4.87 -1.48 8.67
CA GLY A 96 -4.65 -0.36 9.59
C GLY A 96 -3.20 0.07 9.81
N GLU A 97 -2.21 -0.72 9.37
CA GLU A 97 -0.80 -0.30 9.40
C GLU A 97 -0.47 0.67 8.25
N GLN A 98 0.53 1.52 8.46
CA GLN A 98 1.04 2.42 7.43
C GLN A 98 1.73 1.63 6.32
N ILE A 99 1.33 1.84 5.07
CA ILE A 99 2.03 1.31 3.90
C ILE A 99 3.36 2.05 3.77
N VAL A 100 4.45 1.31 3.62
CA VAL A 100 5.78 1.86 3.36
C VAL A 100 6.02 1.81 1.85
N ALA A 101 6.07 2.99 1.20
CA ALA A 101 6.38 3.05 -0.21
C ALA A 101 7.78 2.49 -0.51
N PRO A 102 7.98 1.81 -1.65
CA PRO A 102 9.31 1.40 -2.09
C PRO A 102 10.16 2.61 -2.46
N LYS A 103 11.44 2.36 -2.79
CA LYS A 103 12.32 3.37 -3.36
C LYS A 103 11.70 3.96 -4.64
N ASP A 104 11.91 5.27 -4.83
CA ASP A 104 11.46 5.96 -6.04
C ASP A 104 11.99 5.26 -7.30
N PRO A 105 11.13 4.90 -8.25
CA PRO A 105 11.56 4.28 -9.49
C PRO A 105 12.29 5.29 -10.39
N ALA A 106 13.32 4.81 -11.08
CA ALA A 106 14.03 5.60 -12.07
C ALA A 106 13.53 5.26 -13.48
N LYS A 107 13.34 6.29 -14.30
CA LYS A 107 13.00 6.17 -15.73
C LYS A 107 13.85 7.15 -16.50
N GLU A 108 14.62 6.62 -17.48
CA GLU A 108 15.54 7.44 -18.28
C GLU A 108 14.77 8.57 -18.99
N GLY A 109 15.28 9.78 -18.89
CA GLY A 109 14.66 10.96 -19.47
C GLY A 109 13.44 11.50 -18.72
N TYR A 110 13.09 10.95 -17.57
CA TYR A 110 11.94 11.36 -16.80
C TYR A 110 12.26 11.59 -15.32
N VAL A 111 11.48 12.42 -14.67
CA VAL A 111 11.55 12.70 -13.23
C VAL A 111 10.33 12.08 -12.56
N PHE A 112 10.55 11.27 -11.54
CA PHE A 112 9.48 10.72 -10.71
C PHE A 112 8.78 11.83 -9.92
N LYS A 113 7.45 11.88 -9.96
CA LYS A 113 6.61 12.91 -9.31
C LYS A 113 5.80 12.37 -8.14
N GLY A 114 5.91 11.09 -7.86
CA GLY A 114 5.16 10.40 -6.83
C GLY A 114 4.24 9.32 -7.39
N TRP A 115 3.41 8.78 -6.53
CA TRP A 115 2.40 7.79 -6.88
C TRP A 115 1.07 8.49 -7.22
N ASP A 116 0.20 7.83 -7.99
CA ASP A 116 -1.09 8.35 -8.47
C ASP A 116 -2.07 8.70 -7.34
N LYS A 117 -1.82 8.21 -6.12
CA LYS A 117 -2.60 8.48 -4.92
C LYS A 117 -1.69 8.51 -3.68
N GLU A 118 -2.21 9.08 -2.59
CA GLU A 118 -1.49 9.13 -1.32
C GLU A 118 -1.26 7.72 -0.75
N VAL A 119 -0.03 7.44 -0.33
CA VAL A 119 0.34 6.18 0.33
C VAL A 119 0.00 6.29 1.82
N GLY A 120 -1.19 5.84 2.17
CA GLY A 120 -1.76 5.90 3.51
C GLY A 120 -1.69 4.57 4.26
N LYS A 121 -2.70 4.31 5.10
CA LYS A 121 -2.85 3.04 5.81
C LYS A 121 -3.50 1.98 4.93
N MET A 122 -3.12 0.72 5.17
CA MET A 122 -3.71 -0.42 4.49
C MET A 122 -5.19 -0.57 4.87
N GLY A 123 -6.02 -0.67 3.84
CA GLY A 123 -7.45 -0.99 3.96
C GLY A 123 -7.70 -2.50 4.06
N VAL A 124 -8.90 -2.91 3.70
CA VAL A 124 -9.38 -4.30 3.77
C VAL A 124 -9.42 -5.01 2.39
N GLU A 125 -8.56 -4.57 1.49
CA GLU A 125 -8.35 -5.13 0.15
C GLU A 125 -6.98 -4.73 -0.41
N ASP A 126 -6.50 -5.43 -1.43
CA ASP A 126 -5.28 -5.07 -2.15
C ASP A 126 -5.46 -3.69 -2.82
N ILE A 127 -4.41 -2.89 -2.80
CA ILE A 127 -4.40 -1.55 -3.41
C ILE A 127 -3.23 -1.41 -4.38
N THR A 128 -3.49 -0.81 -5.55
CA THR A 128 -2.46 -0.55 -6.55
C THR A 128 -2.12 0.94 -6.60
N PHE A 129 -0.83 1.24 -6.62
CA PHE A 129 -0.25 2.57 -6.80
C PHE A 129 0.50 2.59 -8.14
N THR A 130 0.29 3.64 -8.94
CA THR A 130 0.95 3.81 -10.24
C THR A 130 1.90 4.99 -10.20
N ALA A 131 3.16 4.76 -10.61
CA ALA A 131 4.16 5.81 -10.67
C ALA A 131 3.78 6.90 -11.67
N GLN A 132 3.97 8.15 -11.24
CA GLN A 132 3.76 9.33 -12.08
C GLN A 132 5.10 9.93 -12.45
N PHE A 133 5.30 10.21 -13.73
CA PHE A 133 6.53 10.76 -14.26
C PHE A 133 6.26 12.02 -15.08
N GLU A 134 7.20 12.92 -15.05
CA GLU A 134 7.26 14.11 -15.90
C GLU A 134 8.51 14.04 -16.78
N LYS A 135 8.44 14.51 -18.02
CA LYS A 135 9.59 14.58 -18.93
C LYS A 135 10.67 15.46 -18.31
N ALA A 136 11.89 14.94 -18.24
CA ALA A 136 13.01 15.74 -17.78
C ALA A 136 13.33 16.87 -18.76
N SER A 137 13.61 18.06 -18.24
CA SER A 137 14.07 19.22 -19.00
C SER A 137 15.54 19.52 -18.72
N GLY A 138 16.17 20.30 -19.56
CA GLY A 138 17.59 20.66 -19.40
C GLY A 138 18.55 19.50 -19.64
N ILE A 139 18.12 18.47 -20.37
CA ILE A 139 18.99 17.36 -20.76
C ILE A 139 19.99 17.86 -21.81
N ALA A 140 21.30 17.74 -21.50
CA ALA A 140 22.35 18.09 -22.41
C ALA A 140 22.45 17.08 -23.56
N TYR A 141 22.52 17.57 -24.79
CA TYR A 141 22.84 16.77 -25.97
C TYR A 141 23.83 17.51 -26.87
N THR A 142 24.61 16.77 -27.63
CA THR A 142 25.65 17.32 -28.50
C THR A 142 25.18 17.24 -29.93
N VAL A 143 25.32 18.36 -30.63
CA VAL A 143 25.06 18.46 -32.07
C VAL A 143 26.41 18.69 -32.78
N GLU A 144 26.69 17.86 -33.78
CA GLU A 144 27.84 17.99 -34.66
C GLU A 144 27.37 18.44 -36.03
N VAL A 145 27.88 19.57 -36.50
CA VAL A 145 27.56 20.14 -37.81
C VAL A 145 28.79 20.05 -38.73
N TYR A 146 28.61 19.36 -39.83
CA TYR A 146 29.64 19.24 -40.88
C TYR A 146 29.31 20.16 -42.06
N THR A 147 30.14 21.12 -42.35
CA THR A 147 30.00 21.99 -43.52
C THR A 147 30.71 21.38 -44.74
N MET A 148 30.01 21.31 -45.86
CA MET A 148 30.56 20.83 -47.13
C MET A 148 31.14 22.00 -47.92
N ASP A 149 32.36 21.84 -48.45
CA ASP A 149 33.01 22.80 -49.34
C ASP A 149 32.44 22.74 -50.77
N VAL A 150 32.85 23.67 -51.61
CA VAL A 150 32.44 23.75 -53.03
C VAL A 150 32.82 22.53 -53.86
N ASN A 151 33.76 21.72 -53.40
CA ASN A 151 34.25 20.51 -54.08
C ASN A 151 33.55 19.23 -53.54
N GLY A 152 32.59 19.37 -52.61
CA GLY A 152 31.86 18.25 -52.04
C GLY A 152 32.54 17.56 -50.85
N ASN A 153 33.57 18.15 -50.26
CA ASN A 153 34.25 17.57 -49.08
C ASN A 153 33.70 18.18 -47.81
N TYR A 154 33.50 17.33 -46.78
CA TYR A 154 33.12 17.78 -45.46
C TYR A 154 34.36 18.17 -44.65
N GLY A 155 34.29 19.34 -44.01
CA GLY A 155 35.28 19.84 -43.07
C GLY A 155 35.20 19.12 -41.70
N ALA A 156 36.00 19.63 -40.76
CA ALA A 156 35.87 19.19 -39.36
C ALA A 156 34.51 19.58 -38.80
N ALA A 157 33.94 18.71 -37.90
CA ALA A 157 32.71 19.00 -37.24
C ALA A 157 32.82 20.23 -36.32
N GLU A 158 31.83 21.12 -36.40
CA GLU A 158 31.59 22.12 -35.35
C GLU A 158 30.63 21.49 -34.33
N THR A 159 31.08 21.43 -33.06
CA THR A 159 30.33 20.77 -31.97
C THR A 159 29.73 21.80 -31.05
N LYS A 160 28.42 21.67 -30.75
CA LYS A 160 27.73 22.49 -29.76
C LYS A 160 26.94 21.59 -28.80
N THR A 161 26.99 21.96 -27.52
CA THR A 161 26.11 21.35 -26.50
C THR A 161 24.85 22.20 -26.37
N LEU A 162 23.71 21.58 -26.56
CA LEU A 162 22.38 22.15 -26.40
C LEU A 162 21.64 21.44 -25.27
N TYR A 163 20.53 22.03 -24.80
CA TYR A 163 19.73 21.50 -23.74
C TYR A 163 18.28 21.41 -24.20
N GLY A 164 17.63 20.28 -23.92
CA GLY A 164 16.26 20.02 -24.34
C GLY A 164 15.45 19.29 -23.29
N THR A 165 14.22 19.03 -23.65
CA THR A 165 13.28 18.19 -22.89
C THR A 165 13.18 16.83 -23.58
N THR A 166 13.01 15.76 -22.82
CA THR A 166 12.80 14.40 -23.35
C THR A 166 11.68 14.39 -24.40
N ASP A 167 11.91 13.70 -25.53
CA ASP A 167 11.01 13.59 -26.68
C ASP A 167 10.56 14.92 -27.31
N ALA A 168 11.27 16.04 -27.05
CA ALA A 168 11.02 17.28 -27.75
C ALA A 168 11.65 17.26 -29.16
N GLU A 169 10.97 17.85 -30.13
CA GLU A 169 11.55 18.05 -31.45
C GLU A 169 12.67 19.10 -31.37
N VAL A 170 13.82 18.79 -31.99
CA VAL A 170 14.99 19.66 -31.97
C VAL A 170 15.14 20.51 -33.24
N THR A 171 14.25 20.34 -34.21
CA THR A 171 14.34 20.96 -35.55
C THR A 171 14.35 22.49 -35.48
N GLU A 172 13.47 23.11 -34.70
CA GLU A 172 13.42 24.57 -34.53
C GLU A 172 14.70 25.12 -33.88
N MET A 173 15.24 24.41 -32.88
CA MET A 173 16.46 24.80 -32.18
C MET A 173 17.70 24.74 -33.09
N LEU A 174 17.78 23.79 -34.01
CA LEU A 174 18.86 23.70 -34.98
C LEU A 174 18.86 24.89 -35.93
N THR A 175 17.71 25.32 -36.41
CA THR A 175 17.56 26.50 -37.28
C THR A 175 18.02 27.78 -36.58
N GLU A 176 17.65 27.97 -35.31
CA GLU A 176 18.02 29.15 -34.51
C GLU A 176 19.54 29.20 -34.22
N VAL A 177 20.13 28.05 -33.88
CA VAL A 177 21.52 27.97 -33.42
C VAL A 177 22.53 27.97 -34.59
N PHE A 178 22.17 27.35 -35.71
CA PHE A 178 23.09 27.19 -36.86
C PHE A 178 22.67 27.97 -38.09
N GLY A 179 21.49 28.61 -38.07
CA GLY A 179 20.97 29.34 -39.23
C GLY A 179 20.65 28.43 -40.43
N ALA A 180 20.60 27.12 -40.21
CA ALA A 180 20.33 26.15 -41.25
C ALA A 180 18.80 26.01 -41.45
N THR A 181 18.33 26.23 -42.66
CA THR A 181 16.99 25.78 -43.08
C THR A 181 17.12 24.30 -43.45
N ALA A 182 16.23 23.49 -42.86
CA ALA A 182 16.07 22.09 -43.20
C ALA A 182 15.54 21.93 -44.63
#